data_eca94bd125cfd915493f883dd5c20d1f
#
_entry.id   eca94bd125cfd915493f883dd5c20d1f
#
_cell.length_a   1.000
_cell.length_b   1.000
_cell.length_c   1.000
_cell.angle_alpha   90.00
_cell.angle_beta   90.00
_cell.angle_gamma   90.00
#
_symmetry.space_group_name_H-M   'P 1'
#
loop_
_entity.id
_entity.type
_entity.pdbx_description
1 polymer ?
#
loop_
_entity_poly.entity_id
_entity_poly.type
_entity_poly.pdbx_seq_one_letter_code
_entity_poly.pdbx_strand_id
1 'polypeptide(L)'
;MSASQGGVGEPDRRATRIEIAVMLAVTFGVSAMVAVLQLTDAVLSGLPGRRVRLNPDQSKYDLINLGLNLVSVGQLMAWGALALYLLWRSGISPAAIGLGRLRWRPDILGGIGLAALIGIPGLLFYLGARTLGMNAEVEPAALSSSWWRIPVLVLAAFANGFAEEV
;
A
#
# COMPACT_ATOMS: atom_id res chain seq x y z
N MET A 1 -21.03 51.06 11.16
CA MET A 1 -21.01 49.96 10.15
C MET A 1 -20.15 48.85 10.72
N SER A 2 -20.82 47.87 11.34
CA SER A 2 -20.15 46.72 11.96
C SER A 2 -20.07 45.61 10.93
N ALA A 3 -18.87 45.25 10.49
CA ALA A 3 -18.64 44.16 9.58
C ALA A 3 -18.84 42.84 10.36
N SER A 4 -19.89 42.13 10.00
CA SER A 4 -20.17 40.78 10.44
C SER A 4 -19.00 39.88 9.95
N GLN A 5 -18.15 39.46 10.90
CA GLN A 5 -17.20 38.37 10.67
C GLN A 5 -18.05 37.08 10.52
N GLY A 6 -18.20 36.64 9.26
CA GLY A 6 -18.73 35.34 8.93
C GLY A 6 -17.83 34.27 9.55
N GLY A 7 -18.28 33.70 10.66
CA GLY A 7 -17.62 32.56 11.29
C GLY A 7 -17.54 31.42 10.28
N VAL A 8 -16.33 30.95 10.01
CA VAL A 8 -16.11 29.65 9.36
C VAL A 8 -16.76 28.62 10.27
N GLY A 9 -17.92 28.11 9.86
CA GLY A 9 -18.69 27.14 10.65
C GLY A 9 -17.80 25.98 11.03
N GLU A 10 -17.86 25.55 12.29
CA GLU A 10 -17.22 24.31 12.73
C GLU A 10 -17.60 23.18 11.74
N PRO A 11 -16.62 22.41 11.26
CA PRO A 11 -16.91 21.31 10.34
C PRO A 11 -17.91 20.37 11.04
N ASP A 12 -19.01 20.11 10.33
CA ASP A 12 -20.03 19.21 10.85
C ASP A 12 -19.40 17.83 11.11
N ARG A 13 -19.21 17.49 12.38
CA ARG A 13 -18.57 16.23 12.82
C ARG A 13 -19.26 15.00 12.22
N ARG A 14 -20.56 15.13 11.87
CA ARG A 14 -21.30 14.05 11.23
C ARG A 14 -20.90 13.90 9.76
N ALA A 15 -20.78 15.01 9.03
CA ALA A 15 -20.31 15.01 7.65
C ALA A 15 -18.89 14.44 7.55
N THR A 16 -17.97 14.89 8.39
CA THR A 16 -16.58 14.37 8.44
C THR A 16 -16.54 12.87 8.73
N ARG A 17 -17.36 12.36 9.66
CA ARG A 17 -17.42 10.90 9.93
C ARG A 17 -17.94 10.11 8.73
N ILE A 18 -18.92 10.64 8.02
CA ILE A 18 -19.47 10.00 6.81
C ILE A 18 -18.40 9.99 5.70
N GLU A 19 -17.71 11.09 5.49
CA GLU A 19 -16.61 11.19 4.52
C GLU A 19 -15.51 10.17 4.81
N ILE A 20 -15.04 10.08 6.05
CA ILE A 20 -14.05 9.08 6.47
C ILE A 20 -14.58 7.67 6.27
N ALA A 21 -15.82 7.38 6.67
CA ALA A 21 -16.41 6.06 6.52
C ALA A 21 -16.55 5.64 5.04
N VAL A 22 -16.96 6.58 4.17
CA VAL A 22 -17.05 6.33 2.72
C VAL A 22 -15.66 6.10 2.12
N MET A 23 -14.67 6.91 2.48
CA MET A 23 -13.29 6.70 2.01
C MET A 23 -12.76 5.33 2.44
N LEU A 24 -12.91 4.97 3.71
CA LEU A 24 -12.48 3.66 4.21
C LEU A 24 -13.24 2.51 3.54
N ALA A 25 -14.55 2.65 3.30
CA ALA A 25 -15.34 1.64 2.62
C ALA A 25 -14.91 1.44 1.16
N VAL A 26 -14.60 2.53 0.44
CA VAL A 26 -14.18 2.45 -0.96
C VAL A 26 -12.74 1.93 -1.09
N THR A 27 -11.83 2.36 -0.22
CA THR A 27 -10.40 1.96 -0.29
C THR A 27 -10.18 0.56 0.29
N PHE A 28 -10.54 0.36 1.55
CA PHE A 28 -10.28 -0.91 2.26
C PHE A 28 -11.42 -1.91 2.12
N GLY A 29 -12.68 -1.45 2.11
CA GLY A 29 -13.85 -2.33 2.06
C GLY A 29 -13.92 -3.13 0.76
N VAL A 30 -13.69 -2.49 -0.38
CA VAL A 30 -13.64 -3.19 -1.69
C VAL A 30 -12.47 -4.16 -1.74
N SER A 31 -11.28 -3.73 -1.29
CA SER A 31 -10.10 -4.59 -1.26
C SER A 31 -10.29 -5.79 -0.32
N ALA A 32 -10.88 -5.58 0.86
CA ALA A 32 -11.19 -6.66 1.79
C ALA A 32 -12.20 -7.66 1.20
N MET A 33 -13.23 -7.18 0.51
CA MET A 33 -14.22 -8.04 -0.15
C MET A 33 -13.58 -8.90 -1.25
N VAL A 34 -12.73 -8.30 -2.08
CA VAL A 34 -11.96 -9.02 -3.11
C VAL A 34 -11.06 -10.07 -2.46
N ALA A 35 -10.35 -9.72 -1.38
CA ALA A 35 -9.47 -10.65 -0.66
C ALA A 35 -10.25 -11.83 -0.07
N VAL A 36 -11.43 -11.59 0.52
CA VAL A 36 -12.30 -12.66 1.04
C VAL A 36 -12.78 -13.58 -0.07
N LEU A 37 -13.22 -13.03 -1.21
CA LEU A 37 -13.65 -13.84 -2.35
C LEU A 37 -12.50 -14.68 -2.92
N GLN A 38 -11.31 -14.09 -3.05
CA GLN A 38 -10.12 -14.81 -3.52
C GLN A 38 -9.69 -15.89 -2.54
N LEU A 39 -9.74 -15.62 -1.23
CA LEU A 39 -9.46 -16.63 -0.20
C LEU A 39 -10.47 -17.77 -0.25
N THR A 40 -11.77 -17.44 -0.38
CA THR A 40 -12.81 -18.45 -0.51
C THR A 40 -12.60 -19.34 -1.74
N ASP A 41 -12.31 -18.74 -2.90
CA ASP A 41 -11.96 -19.49 -4.11
C ASP A 41 -10.71 -20.36 -3.89
N ALA A 42 -9.70 -19.82 -3.22
CA ALA A 42 -8.47 -20.57 -2.91
C ALA A 42 -8.73 -21.78 -2.02
N VAL A 43 -9.55 -21.61 -0.97
CA VAL A 43 -9.91 -22.70 -0.05
C VAL A 43 -10.74 -23.77 -0.76
N LEU A 44 -11.73 -23.37 -1.56
CA LEU A 44 -12.60 -24.30 -2.32
C LEU A 44 -11.82 -25.07 -3.41
N SER A 45 -10.82 -24.42 -4.00
CA SER A 45 -9.97 -25.04 -5.05
C SER A 45 -8.83 -25.92 -4.50
N GLY A 46 -8.63 -25.93 -3.18
CA GLY A 46 -7.52 -26.61 -2.50
C GLY A 46 -6.25 -25.77 -2.43
N LEU A 47 -5.84 -25.41 -1.21
CA LEU A 47 -4.62 -24.63 -0.95
C LEU A 47 -3.32 -25.40 -1.26
N PRO A 48 -3.20 -26.72 -0.97
CA PRO A 48 -1.99 -27.47 -1.24
C PRO A 48 -1.68 -27.50 -2.74
N GLY A 49 -0.48 -27.02 -3.11
CA GLY A 49 -0.02 -27.02 -4.51
C GLY A 49 -0.38 -25.76 -5.31
N ARG A 50 -1.16 -24.82 -4.76
CA ARG A 50 -1.42 -23.54 -5.41
C ARG A 50 -0.20 -22.64 -5.32
N ARG A 51 0.20 -22.03 -6.43
CA ARG A 51 1.30 -21.07 -6.51
C ARG A 51 0.76 -19.68 -6.66
N VAL A 52 1.20 -18.78 -5.80
CA VAL A 52 0.84 -17.36 -5.84
C VAL A 52 2.09 -16.55 -6.13
N ARG A 53 2.07 -15.80 -7.23
CA ARG A 53 3.15 -14.84 -7.56
C ARG A 53 2.87 -13.50 -6.92
N LEU A 54 3.81 -13.00 -6.13
CA LEU A 54 3.68 -11.68 -5.48
C LEU A 54 3.63 -10.54 -6.49
N ASN A 55 4.41 -10.63 -7.56
CA ASN A 55 4.42 -9.64 -8.65
C ASN A 55 4.34 -10.39 -9.99
N PRO A 56 3.12 -10.77 -10.41
CA PRO A 56 2.95 -11.48 -11.68
C PRO A 56 3.29 -10.55 -12.86
N ASP A 57 3.70 -11.16 -13.96
CA ASP A 57 3.86 -10.43 -15.20
C ASP A 57 2.50 -9.90 -15.68
N GLN A 58 2.43 -8.60 -15.94
CA GLN A 58 1.23 -7.95 -16.47
C GLN A 58 1.11 -8.12 -17.98
N SER A 59 2.20 -8.49 -18.67
CA SER A 59 2.26 -8.79 -20.09
C SER A 59 3.36 -9.78 -20.39
N LYS A 60 3.17 -10.59 -21.42
CA LYS A 60 4.21 -11.45 -21.99
C LYS A 60 5.27 -10.69 -22.82
N TYR A 61 5.01 -9.45 -23.19
CA TYR A 61 5.95 -8.58 -23.88
C TYR A 61 6.70 -7.72 -22.87
N ASP A 62 8.02 -7.82 -22.85
CA ASP A 62 8.88 -7.22 -21.81
C ASP A 62 8.70 -5.69 -21.69
N LEU A 63 8.70 -4.97 -22.81
CA LEU A 63 8.51 -3.51 -22.79
C LEU A 63 7.10 -3.09 -22.37
N ILE A 64 6.08 -3.87 -22.74
CA ILE A 64 4.71 -3.60 -22.29
C ILE A 64 4.58 -3.89 -20.81
N ASN A 65 5.20 -4.97 -20.32
CA ASN A 65 5.24 -5.30 -18.92
C ASN A 65 5.93 -4.20 -18.10
N LEU A 66 7.06 -3.68 -18.57
CA LEU A 66 7.71 -2.50 -17.99
C LEU A 66 6.76 -1.29 -17.95
N GLY A 67 6.12 -0.95 -19.07
CA GLY A 67 5.19 0.18 -19.16
C GLY A 67 4.04 0.06 -18.18
N LEU A 68 3.41 -1.11 -18.06
CA LEU A 68 2.31 -1.36 -17.12
C LEU A 68 2.76 -1.23 -15.67
N ASN A 69 3.94 -1.75 -15.32
CA ASN A 69 4.49 -1.58 -13.98
C ASN A 69 4.78 -0.12 -13.64
N LEU A 70 5.33 0.65 -14.59
CA LEU A 70 5.57 2.09 -14.40
C LEU A 70 4.27 2.88 -14.25
N VAL A 71 3.22 2.53 -15.00
CA VAL A 71 1.88 3.11 -14.84
C VAL A 71 1.33 2.82 -13.44
N SER A 72 1.46 1.59 -12.95
CA SER A 72 1.03 1.22 -11.59
C SER A 72 1.78 2.01 -10.52
N VAL A 73 3.08 2.16 -10.66
CA VAL A 73 3.91 3.01 -9.77
C VAL A 73 3.44 4.47 -9.82
N GLY A 74 3.23 5.01 -11.03
CA GLY A 74 2.73 6.36 -11.22
C GLY A 74 1.36 6.59 -10.57
N GLN A 75 0.47 5.61 -10.64
CA GLN A 75 -0.84 5.66 -10.00
C GLN A 75 -0.74 5.70 -8.47
N LEU A 76 0.11 4.86 -7.85
CA LEU A 76 0.36 4.90 -6.42
C LEU A 76 0.94 6.25 -5.97
N MET A 77 1.92 6.77 -6.70
CA MET A 77 2.50 8.08 -6.43
C MET A 77 1.48 9.20 -6.57
N ALA A 78 0.58 9.12 -7.56
CA ALA A 78 -0.49 10.10 -7.75
C ALA A 78 -1.49 10.09 -6.58
N TRP A 79 -1.84 8.93 -6.05
CA TRP A 79 -2.71 8.81 -4.88
C TRP A 79 -2.08 9.42 -3.63
N GLY A 80 -0.81 9.10 -3.34
CA GLY A 80 -0.10 9.72 -2.23
C GLY A 80 0.04 11.24 -2.40
N ALA A 81 0.36 11.70 -3.61
CA ALA A 81 0.43 13.13 -3.91
C ALA A 81 -0.92 13.85 -3.75
N LEU A 82 -2.03 13.20 -4.14
CA LEU A 82 -3.38 13.73 -3.92
C LEU A 82 -3.69 13.85 -2.43
N ALA A 83 -3.37 12.83 -1.63
CA ALA A 83 -3.54 12.86 -0.19
C ALA A 83 -2.73 13.99 0.44
N LEU A 84 -1.45 14.15 0.07
CA LEU A 84 -0.61 15.28 0.51
C LEU A 84 -1.21 16.64 0.13
N TYR A 85 -1.72 16.76 -1.09
CA TYR A 85 -2.38 17.98 -1.54
C TYR A 85 -3.60 18.33 -0.69
N LEU A 86 -4.44 17.33 -0.38
CA LEU A 86 -5.64 17.52 0.46
C LEU A 86 -5.26 17.91 1.89
N LEU A 87 -4.24 17.28 2.46
CA LEU A 87 -3.71 17.63 3.78
C LEU A 87 -3.17 19.07 3.80
N TRP A 88 -2.35 19.42 2.81
CA TRP A 88 -1.83 20.77 2.68
C TRP A 88 -2.96 21.80 2.53
N ARG A 89 -3.96 21.52 1.70
CA ARG A 89 -5.14 22.39 1.53
C ARG A 89 -5.94 22.54 2.82
N SER A 90 -5.96 21.52 3.67
CA SER A 90 -6.60 21.54 4.99
C SER A 90 -5.76 22.25 6.07
N GLY A 91 -4.61 22.83 5.71
CA GLY A 91 -3.71 23.53 6.63
C GLY A 91 -2.83 22.61 7.47
N ILE A 92 -2.81 21.31 7.18
CA ILE A 92 -1.94 20.33 7.86
C ILE A 92 -0.58 20.34 7.16
N SER A 93 0.47 20.67 7.94
CA SER A 93 1.82 20.66 7.38
C SER A 93 2.36 19.25 7.22
N PRO A 94 3.21 18.96 6.22
CA PRO A 94 3.88 17.66 6.08
C PRO A 94 4.64 17.22 7.33
N ALA A 95 5.21 18.16 8.08
CA ALA A 95 5.90 17.89 9.34
C ALA A 95 4.96 17.35 10.42
N ALA A 96 3.67 17.75 10.43
CA ALA A 96 2.69 17.29 11.40
C ALA A 96 2.28 15.82 11.21
N ILE A 97 2.43 15.29 9.99
CA ILE A 97 2.17 13.88 9.64
C ILE A 97 3.43 13.03 9.60
N GLY A 98 4.54 13.52 10.15
CA GLY A 98 5.79 12.77 10.18
C GLY A 98 6.72 12.96 8.98
N LEU A 99 6.27 13.64 7.91
CA LEU A 99 7.10 13.98 6.73
C LEU A 99 7.95 15.24 6.99
N GLY A 100 8.55 15.33 8.17
CA GLY A 100 9.44 16.40 8.56
C GLY A 100 10.88 16.19 8.08
N ARG A 101 11.84 16.83 8.80
CA ARG A 101 13.25 16.63 8.52
C ARG A 101 13.65 15.17 8.83
N LEU A 102 14.12 14.47 7.81
CA LEU A 102 14.68 13.13 7.96
C LEU A 102 15.88 13.16 8.92
N ARG A 103 15.77 12.44 10.02
CA ARG A 103 16.86 12.18 10.98
C ARG A 103 17.47 10.84 10.62
N TRP A 104 18.43 10.89 9.73
CA TRP A 104 19.03 9.74 9.05
C TRP A 104 19.19 8.47 9.92
N ARG A 105 19.84 8.59 11.09
CA ARG A 105 20.07 7.40 11.94
C ARG A 105 18.79 6.90 12.64
N PRO A 106 18.07 7.71 13.44
CA PRO A 106 16.91 7.19 14.18
C PRO A 106 15.78 6.78 13.27
N ASP A 107 15.54 7.50 12.17
CA ASP A 107 14.40 7.20 11.31
C ASP A 107 14.65 5.91 10.48
N ILE A 108 15.88 5.71 9.97
CA ILE A 108 16.23 4.47 9.25
C ILE A 108 16.30 3.27 10.20
N LEU A 109 16.97 3.40 11.34
CA LEU A 109 17.07 2.30 12.30
C LEU A 109 15.71 1.94 12.88
N GLY A 110 14.85 2.96 13.15
CA GLY A 110 13.46 2.76 13.56
C GLY A 110 12.65 2.02 12.50
N GLY A 111 12.76 2.43 11.23
CA GLY A 111 12.09 1.77 10.11
C GLY A 111 12.55 0.31 9.93
N ILE A 112 13.86 0.05 9.97
CA ILE A 112 14.40 -1.32 9.91
C ILE A 112 13.90 -2.14 11.11
N GLY A 113 13.91 -1.57 12.32
CA GLY A 113 13.43 -2.23 13.54
C GLY A 113 11.96 -2.62 13.45
N LEU A 114 11.10 -1.72 12.98
CA LEU A 114 9.67 -1.99 12.76
C LEU A 114 9.47 -3.03 11.65
N ALA A 115 10.18 -2.93 10.55
CA ALA A 115 10.11 -3.91 9.48
C ALA A 115 10.53 -5.31 9.95
N ALA A 116 11.58 -5.41 10.77
CA ALA A 116 12.01 -6.67 11.36
C ALA A 116 11.00 -7.21 12.39
N LEU A 117 10.45 -6.33 13.22
CA LEU A 117 9.45 -6.70 14.25
C LEU A 117 8.18 -7.30 13.65
N ILE A 118 7.74 -6.82 12.50
CA ILE A 118 6.55 -7.32 11.80
C ILE A 118 6.93 -8.43 10.81
N GLY A 119 7.99 -8.23 10.05
CA GLY A 119 8.37 -9.11 8.95
C GLY A 119 8.90 -10.47 9.44
N ILE A 120 9.71 -10.50 10.51
CA ILE A 120 10.27 -11.77 11.01
C ILE A 120 9.18 -12.71 11.54
N PRO A 121 8.26 -12.28 12.44
CA PRO A 121 7.15 -13.13 12.86
C PRO A 121 6.23 -13.54 11.70
N GLY A 122 5.94 -12.63 10.77
CA GLY A 122 5.15 -12.93 9.58
C GLY A 122 5.78 -14.00 8.70
N LEU A 123 7.10 -13.92 8.47
CA LEU A 123 7.84 -14.93 7.72
C LEU A 123 7.86 -16.29 8.44
N LEU A 124 8.09 -16.29 9.74
CA LEU A 124 8.07 -17.53 10.54
C LEU A 124 6.69 -18.19 10.51
N PHE A 125 5.63 -17.39 10.62
CA PHE A 125 4.26 -17.88 10.50
C PHE A 125 3.98 -18.47 9.11
N TYR A 126 4.40 -17.78 8.04
CA TYR A 126 4.28 -18.27 6.67
C TYR A 126 5.01 -19.62 6.49
N LEU A 127 6.26 -19.71 6.95
CA LEU A 127 7.05 -20.95 6.83
C LEU A 127 6.39 -22.10 7.62
N GLY A 128 5.90 -21.83 8.83
CA GLY A 128 5.17 -22.82 9.64
C GLY A 128 3.88 -23.29 8.96
N ALA A 129 3.05 -22.36 8.46
CA ALA A 129 1.82 -22.70 7.75
C ALA A 129 2.10 -23.49 6.44
N ARG A 130 3.20 -23.17 5.75
CA ARG A 130 3.63 -23.91 4.56
C ARG A 130 4.04 -25.35 4.88
N THR A 131 4.80 -25.59 5.94
CA THR A 131 5.20 -26.95 6.35
C THR A 131 4.01 -27.81 6.76
N LEU A 132 2.94 -27.19 7.26
CA LEU A 132 1.69 -27.86 7.62
C LEU A 132 0.74 -28.06 6.42
N GLY A 133 1.12 -27.62 5.22
CA GLY A 133 0.26 -27.67 4.03
C GLY A 133 -0.97 -26.77 4.08
N MET A 134 -0.96 -25.77 4.98
CA MET A 134 -2.08 -24.84 5.20
C MET A 134 -1.98 -23.58 4.35
N ASN A 135 -0.92 -23.41 3.57
CA ASN A 135 -0.69 -22.22 2.77
C ASN A 135 -0.24 -22.54 1.35
N ALA A 136 -0.56 -21.63 0.44
CA ALA A 136 -0.08 -21.67 -0.94
C ALA A 136 1.44 -21.44 -1.01
N GLU A 137 2.08 -21.98 -2.05
CA GLU A 137 3.48 -21.67 -2.33
C GLU A 137 3.60 -20.26 -2.91
N VAL A 138 4.29 -19.39 -2.19
CA VAL A 138 4.58 -18.03 -2.69
C VAL A 138 5.81 -18.11 -3.59
N GLU A 139 5.61 -17.82 -4.87
CA GLU A 139 6.71 -17.62 -5.80
C GLU A 139 7.10 -16.12 -5.72
N PRO A 140 8.38 -15.81 -5.44
CA PRO A 140 8.88 -14.46 -5.63
C PRO A 140 8.67 -14.06 -7.09
N ALA A 141 8.58 -12.77 -7.35
CA ALA A 141 8.52 -12.27 -8.72
C ALA A 141 9.57 -13.00 -9.56
N ALA A 142 9.15 -13.59 -10.67
CA ALA A 142 10.13 -14.19 -11.57
C ALA A 142 11.16 -13.11 -11.92
N LEU A 143 12.36 -13.21 -11.32
CA LEU A 143 13.51 -12.40 -11.70
C LEU A 143 13.95 -12.89 -13.07
N SER A 144 13.07 -12.75 -14.07
CA SER A 144 13.42 -12.98 -15.45
C SER A 144 14.55 -12.02 -15.81
N SER A 145 15.32 -12.36 -16.81
CA SER A 145 16.56 -11.73 -17.26
C SER A 145 16.49 -10.23 -17.60
N SER A 146 15.35 -9.57 -17.33
CA SER A 146 15.17 -8.15 -17.64
C SER A 146 15.83 -7.27 -16.60
N TRP A 147 16.80 -6.50 -16.99
CA TRP A 147 17.61 -5.61 -16.17
C TRP A 147 16.79 -4.57 -15.36
N TRP A 148 15.64 -4.16 -15.87
CA TRP A 148 14.76 -3.14 -15.28
C TRP A 148 13.93 -3.66 -14.10
N ARG A 149 13.80 -4.98 -13.95
CA ARG A 149 12.85 -5.58 -13.00
C ARG A 149 13.16 -5.23 -11.55
N ILE A 150 14.39 -5.40 -11.12
CA ILE A 150 14.79 -5.04 -9.75
C ILE A 150 14.60 -3.54 -9.47
N PRO A 151 15.09 -2.61 -10.31
CA PRO A 151 14.82 -1.18 -10.13
C PRO A 151 13.33 -0.84 -10.03
N VAL A 152 12.50 -1.42 -10.87
CA VAL A 152 11.05 -1.15 -10.88
C VAL A 152 10.37 -1.74 -9.65
N LEU A 153 10.77 -2.93 -9.17
CA LEU A 153 10.25 -3.50 -7.92
C LEU A 153 10.61 -2.65 -6.70
N VAL A 154 11.83 -2.13 -6.65
CA VAL A 154 12.25 -1.18 -5.59
C VAL A 154 11.42 0.10 -5.65
N LEU A 155 11.21 0.64 -6.86
CA LEU A 155 10.39 1.83 -7.06
C LEU A 155 8.92 1.58 -6.68
N ALA A 156 8.39 0.41 -7.02
CA ALA A 156 7.02 0.00 -6.66
C ALA A 156 6.87 -0.14 -5.13
N ALA A 157 7.84 -0.75 -4.45
CA ALA A 157 7.84 -0.85 -2.99
C ALA A 157 7.88 0.54 -2.33
N PHE A 158 8.70 1.45 -2.85
CA PHE A 158 8.74 2.83 -2.38
C PHE A 158 7.43 3.57 -2.62
N ALA A 159 6.84 3.45 -3.83
CA ALA A 159 5.58 4.08 -4.17
C ALA A 159 4.41 3.55 -3.31
N ASN A 160 4.40 2.25 -3.02
CA ASN A 160 3.42 1.63 -2.14
C ASN A 160 3.56 2.16 -0.71
N GLY A 161 4.76 2.12 -0.14
CA GLY A 161 5.02 2.67 1.19
C GLY A 161 4.64 4.15 1.29
N PHE A 162 4.97 4.96 0.27
CA PHE A 162 4.57 6.36 0.22
C PHE A 162 3.05 6.53 0.18
N ALA A 163 2.34 5.76 -0.64
CA ALA A 163 0.89 5.86 -0.76
C ALA A 163 0.14 5.37 0.50
N GLU A 164 0.72 4.44 1.24
CA GLU A 164 0.13 3.90 2.48
C GLU A 164 0.38 4.79 3.70
N GLU A 165 1.50 5.54 3.73
CA GLU A 165 1.89 6.38 4.87
C GLU A 165 1.27 7.79 4.83
N VAL A 166 0.73 8.24 3.70
CA VAL A 166 0.14 9.56 3.52
C VAL A 166 -1.38 9.50 3.59
#